data_1ac20556a9c715904280ee39db0d895b
#
_entry.id   1ac20556a9c715904280ee39db0d895b
#
_cell.length_a   1.000
_cell.length_b   1.000
_cell.length_c   1.000
_cell.angle_alpha   90.00
_cell.angle_beta   90.00
_cell.angle_gamma   90.00
#
_symmetry.space_group_name_H-M   'P 1'
#
loop_
_entity.id
_entity.type
_entity.pdbx_description
1 polymer ?
#
loop_
_entity_poly.entity_id
_entity_poly.type
_entity_poly.pdbx_seq_one_letter_code
_entity_poly.pdbx_strand_id
1 'polypeptide(L)'
;MIVPEKAAACSEDGWYRAECVPVKDVLSRGRFFYLLLVRFDVSEKIQGVSFMSNQDYKFETLQIHAGQVIDETGACTTPIYQATSYVFKDAKDAAAKFALQRPGNIYSRLSNPTTAVLDERIAKLEHGTAGITLASGLAAVAAAITNIAGAGDEIISSSTIYGGTFNLFNTTLDAFGIKTHFVDPDDLSNFEKEINDKTKAIYVETIGNPDINLIDIDALAEIAHSNGLLLIVDNTFASPYLYRPLEHGADVVVESATKFIGGHGTTMGGVVVEKGDFDYAKSGRYPGFTTPNPQYNGLVYADLKGDAFVTKIRTGALRDTGAAISPFNSFLLLQGLETLSLRVERHVSNAEKIIDYLSKHPKVAWIKYPGLESSKYHDLAVRDFPKGVGSIFTLGLKGGEEAGKKLIENLELFTLLANVGDAKSLIIHPASTTHAQLSEEELKESGITPDLIRVSVGIENVDDLIADLDQALARI
;
A
#
# COMPACT_ATOMS: atom_id res chain seq x y z
N MET A 1 -23.89 18.78 -60.24
CA MET A 1 -22.54 19.03 -59.70
C MET A 1 -21.84 17.70 -59.71
N ILE A 2 -20.93 17.50 -60.68
CA ILE A 2 -20.20 16.27 -60.92
C ILE A 2 -19.05 16.26 -59.92
N VAL A 3 -19.07 15.32 -58.99
CA VAL A 3 -17.95 15.06 -58.09
C VAL A 3 -17.03 14.05 -58.78
N PRO A 4 -15.73 14.30 -58.93
CA PRO A 4 -14.84 13.40 -59.64
C PRO A 4 -14.61 12.11 -58.85
N GLU A 5 -14.63 10.99 -59.57
CA GLU A 5 -14.21 9.67 -59.15
C GLU A 5 -12.69 9.63 -58.92
N LYS A 6 -12.19 10.08 -57.85
CA LYS A 6 -10.85 9.79 -57.30
C LYS A 6 -10.46 10.87 -56.30
N ALA A 7 -10.75 10.60 -55.05
CA ALA A 7 -9.97 11.18 -53.95
C ALA A 7 -9.44 10.03 -53.09
N ALA A 8 -8.40 9.37 -53.59
CA ALA A 8 -7.52 8.58 -52.77
C ALA A 8 -6.45 9.55 -52.25
N ALA A 9 -6.56 10.01 -51.03
CA ALA A 9 -5.42 10.64 -50.37
C ALA A 9 -4.50 9.52 -49.89
N CYS A 10 -3.44 9.27 -50.64
CA CYS A 10 -2.30 8.50 -50.19
C CYS A 10 -1.42 9.43 -49.36
N SER A 11 -1.30 9.22 -48.04
CA SER A 11 -0.13 9.70 -47.31
C SER A 11 0.94 8.60 -47.40
N GLU A 12 2.17 8.98 -47.63
CA GLU A 12 3.31 8.06 -47.79
C GLU A 12 3.64 7.26 -46.51
N ASP A 13 2.91 7.48 -45.41
CA ASP A 13 3.16 6.89 -44.08
C ASP A 13 2.24 5.71 -43.72
N GLY A 14 1.42 5.19 -44.66
CA GLY A 14 0.75 3.88 -44.52
C GLY A 14 -0.36 3.74 -43.47
N TRP A 15 -0.91 4.81 -42.92
CA TRP A 15 -1.76 4.75 -41.72
C TRP A 15 -3.28 4.62 -41.92
N TYR A 16 -3.82 4.85 -43.14
CA TYR A 16 -5.25 4.73 -43.38
C TYR A 16 -5.59 4.24 -44.78
N ARG A 17 -6.31 3.15 -44.91
CA ARG A 17 -7.02 2.75 -46.14
C ARG A 17 -8.51 2.90 -45.92
N ALA A 18 -9.15 3.85 -46.58
CA ALA A 18 -10.60 3.97 -46.62
C ALA A 18 -11.12 3.34 -47.92
N GLU A 19 -11.92 2.29 -47.83
CA GLU A 19 -12.66 1.74 -48.96
C GLU A 19 -14.11 2.23 -48.90
N CYS A 20 -14.57 2.89 -49.96
CA CYS A 20 -15.98 3.23 -50.15
C CYS A 20 -16.71 2.03 -50.71
N VAL A 21 -17.60 1.40 -49.95
CA VAL A 21 -18.48 0.33 -50.46
C VAL A 21 -19.80 0.96 -50.84
N PRO A 22 -20.26 0.83 -52.10
CA PRO A 22 -21.60 1.29 -52.48
C PRO A 22 -22.66 0.36 -51.91
N VAL A 23 -23.54 0.89 -51.06
CA VAL A 23 -24.72 0.17 -50.60
C VAL A 23 -25.78 0.24 -51.71
N LYS A 24 -25.96 -0.87 -52.45
CA LYS A 24 -27.13 -1.09 -53.27
C LYS A 24 -28.23 -1.68 -52.41
N ASP A 25 -29.43 -1.07 -52.56
CA ASP A 25 -30.72 -1.50 -52.02
C ASP A 25 -31.11 -1.05 -50.59
N VAL A 26 -31.58 0.18 -50.52
CA VAL A 26 -32.84 0.48 -49.80
C VAL A 26 -33.67 1.44 -50.64
N LEU A 27 -34.65 0.91 -51.32
CA LEU A 27 -35.65 1.64 -52.08
C LEU A 27 -36.73 2.16 -51.12
N SER A 28 -36.93 3.46 -51.06
CA SER A 28 -38.15 4.17 -51.44
C SER A 28 -38.11 5.61 -50.99
N ARG A 29 -38.40 6.52 -51.91
CA ARG A 29 -38.50 7.97 -51.77
C ARG A 29 -37.19 8.79 -51.75
N GLY A 30 -36.55 8.94 -52.90
CA GLY A 30 -36.08 10.21 -53.43
C GLY A 30 -35.06 11.04 -52.65
N ARG A 31 -34.31 10.51 -51.71
CA ARG A 31 -33.18 11.19 -51.08
C ARG A 31 -32.06 10.19 -50.86
N PHE A 32 -30.94 10.38 -51.55
CA PHE A 32 -29.73 9.63 -51.35
C PHE A 32 -29.04 10.14 -50.07
N PHE A 33 -28.98 9.32 -49.04
CA PHE A 33 -28.05 9.48 -47.92
C PHE A 33 -26.85 8.56 -48.16
N TYR A 34 -25.65 9.12 -48.33
CA TYR A 34 -24.41 8.34 -48.25
C TYR A 34 -24.08 8.14 -46.80
N LEU A 35 -24.20 6.90 -46.33
CA LEU A 35 -23.64 6.51 -45.05
C LEU A 35 -22.17 6.14 -45.27
N LEU A 36 -21.25 6.95 -44.80
CA LEU A 36 -19.82 6.64 -44.82
C LEU A 36 -19.56 5.63 -43.70
N LEU A 37 -19.59 4.34 -44.06
CA LEU A 37 -19.09 3.28 -43.16
C LEU A 37 -17.56 3.25 -43.28
N VAL A 38 -16.87 3.93 -42.39
CA VAL A 38 -15.42 3.74 -42.23
C VAL A 38 -15.23 2.40 -41.54
N ARG A 39 -14.88 1.37 -42.26
CA ARG A 39 -14.38 0.12 -41.68
C ARG A 39 -12.92 0.35 -41.35
N PHE A 40 -12.62 0.43 -40.07
CA PHE A 40 -11.26 0.29 -39.59
C PHE A 40 -10.87 -1.19 -39.65
N ASP A 41 -9.93 -1.52 -40.51
CA ASP A 41 -9.30 -2.84 -40.49
C ASP A 41 -8.26 -2.83 -39.38
N VAL A 42 -8.68 -3.27 -38.17
CA VAL A 42 -7.83 -3.38 -36.98
C VAL A 42 -7.04 -4.72 -37.01
N SER A 43 -6.64 -5.18 -38.21
CA SER A 43 -5.87 -6.43 -38.33
C SER A 43 -4.38 -6.28 -38.01
N GLU A 44 -3.83 -5.07 -37.89
CA GLU A 44 -2.54 -4.87 -37.24
C GLU A 44 -2.74 -4.77 -35.74
N LYS A 45 -2.33 -5.82 -35.02
CA LYS A 45 -2.21 -5.88 -33.58
C LYS A 45 -1.52 -4.62 -33.09
N ILE A 46 -2.27 -3.69 -32.49
CA ILE A 46 -1.72 -2.84 -31.46
C ILE A 46 -1.42 -3.83 -30.32
N GLN A 47 -0.24 -4.48 -30.38
CA GLN A 47 0.31 -5.13 -29.21
C GLN A 47 0.39 -4.04 -28.18
N GLY A 48 -0.26 -4.22 -27.04
CA GLY A 48 -0.26 -3.25 -25.96
C GLY A 48 1.16 -2.73 -25.78
N VAL A 49 1.38 -1.44 -26.07
CA VAL A 49 2.68 -0.84 -25.90
C VAL A 49 2.87 -0.72 -24.39
N SER A 50 3.59 -1.69 -23.82
CA SER A 50 4.15 -1.48 -22.48
C SER A 50 5.12 -0.31 -22.59
N PHE A 51 4.82 0.81 -21.96
CA PHE A 51 5.72 1.97 -21.92
C PHE A 51 7.03 1.69 -21.19
N MET A 52 7.13 0.56 -20.51
CA MET A 52 8.28 0.20 -19.68
C MET A 52 9.06 -0.95 -20.34
N SER A 53 10.08 -0.61 -21.11
CA SER A 53 11.21 -1.52 -21.35
C SER A 53 11.88 -1.82 -20.00
N ASN A 54 12.73 -2.88 -19.92
CA ASN A 54 13.54 -3.26 -18.73
C ASN A 54 14.57 -2.17 -18.32
N GLN A 55 14.13 -0.92 -18.13
CA GLN A 55 14.97 0.19 -17.69
C GLN A 55 14.68 0.47 -16.21
N ASP A 56 15.73 0.68 -15.44
CA ASP A 56 15.69 1.10 -14.04
C ASP A 56 15.28 2.57 -13.94
N TYR A 57 13.99 2.84 -14.09
CA TYR A 57 13.46 4.18 -13.87
C TYR A 57 13.49 4.57 -12.40
N LYS A 58 13.60 5.88 -12.14
CA LYS A 58 13.54 6.42 -10.79
C LYS A 58 12.11 6.44 -10.26
N PHE A 59 11.98 6.60 -8.94
CA PHE A 59 10.71 6.55 -8.22
C PHE A 59 9.62 7.41 -8.86
N GLU A 60 9.95 8.67 -9.16
CA GLU A 60 9.03 9.67 -9.69
C GLU A 60 8.48 9.29 -11.09
N THR A 61 9.25 8.54 -11.88
CA THR A 61 8.80 7.98 -13.14
C THR A 61 7.95 6.73 -12.92
N LEU A 62 8.38 5.84 -12.01
CA LEU A 62 7.66 4.60 -11.68
C LEU A 62 6.28 4.89 -11.09
N GLN A 63 6.16 5.88 -10.19
CA GLN A 63 4.87 6.22 -9.57
C GLN A 63 3.79 6.67 -10.58
N ILE A 64 4.21 7.13 -11.76
CA ILE A 64 3.30 7.59 -12.84
C ILE A 64 3.03 6.45 -13.83
N HIS A 65 4.07 5.72 -14.24
CA HIS A 65 4.01 4.86 -15.43
C HIS A 65 4.00 3.35 -15.15
N ALA A 66 4.48 2.89 -13.99
CA ALA A 66 4.58 1.46 -13.74
C ALA A 66 3.22 0.76 -13.82
N GLY A 67 3.19 -0.41 -14.44
CA GLY A 67 2.01 -1.24 -14.62
C GLY A 67 1.00 -0.73 -15.65
N GLN A 68 1.18 0.48 -16.20
CA GLN A 68 0.25 1.01 -17.19
C GLN A 68 0.48 0.36 -18.58
N VAL A 69 -0.62 -0.14 -19.15
CA VAL A 69 -0.66 -0.69 -20.51
C VAL A 69 -1.73 0.08 -21.26
N ILE A 70 -1.35 0.63 -22.43
CA ILE A 70 -2.34 1.20 -23.34
C ILE A 70 -3.05 0.05 -24.04
N ASP A 71 -4.36 -0.02 -23.85
CA ASP A 71 -5.21 -1.00 -24.49
C ASP A 71 -5.63 -0.58 -25.90
N GLU A 72 -6.45 -1.39 -26.56
CA GLU A 72 -6.96 -1.15 -27.92
C GLU A 72 -7.81 0.13 -28.07
N THR A 73 -8.25 0.74 -26.96
CA THR A 73 -8.96 2.03 -26.99
C THR A 73 -8.02 3.22 -27.13
N GLY A 74 -6.72 3.03 -26.86
CA GLY A 74 -5.73 4.09 -26.85
C GLY A 74 -5.86 5.06 -25.67
N ALA A 75 -6.57 4.68 -24.59
CA ALA A 75 -6.74 5.53 -23.43
C ALA A 75 -5.39 5.80 -22.73
N CYS A 76 -5.07 7.09 -22.52
CA CYS A 76 -3.84 7.51 -21.87
C CYS A 76 -3.83 7.23 -20.37
N THR A 77 -4.99 7.24 -19.72
CA THR A 77 -5.14 6.90 -18.29
C THR A 77 -5.66 5.47 -18.14
N THR A 78 -5.41 4.86 -16.98
CA THR A 78 -5.96 3.54 -16.65
C THR A 78 -7.50 3.59 -16.60
N PRO A 79 -8.23 2.84 -17.46
CA PRO A 79 -9.69 2.79 -17.42
C PRO A 79 -10.21 2.11 -16.15
N ILE A 80 -11.42 2.49 -15.71
CA ILE A 80 -12.09 1.79 -14.60
C ILE A 80 -12.93 0.64 -15.16
N TYR A 81 -12.45 -0.58 -14.98
CA TYR A 81 -13.18 -1.79 -15.37
C TYR A 81 -14.15 -2.22 -14.26
N GLN A 82 -15.30 -1.56 -14.18
CA GLN A 82 -16.34 -1.85 -13.19
C GLN A 82 -17.19 -3.06 -13.63
N ALA A 83 -16.55 -4.22 -13.72
CA ALA A 83 -17.15 -5.49 -14.10
C ALA A 83 -16.92 -6.56 -13.04
N THR A 84 -17.88 -7.46 -12.82
CA THR A 84 -17.75 -8.58 -11.88
C THR A 84 -17.08 -9.79 -12.53
N SER A 85 -17.38 -10.08 -13.79
CA SER A 85 -16.96 -11.29 -14.51
C SER A 85 -16.55 -10.98 -15.93
N TYR A 86 -15.75 -11.89 -16.52
CA TYR A 86 -15.15 -11.72 -17.84
C TYR A 86 -15.48 -12.91 -18.73
N VAL A 87 -15.69 -12.65 -20.04
CA VAL A 87 -16.01 -13.67 -21.02
C VAL A 87 -14.78 -14.49 -21.39
N PHE A 88 -14.93 -15.80 -21.45
CA PHE A 88 -13.92 -16.72 -21.92
C PHE A 88 -14.05 -16.93 -23.44
N LYS A 89 -12.93 -17.20 -24.11
CA LYS A 89 -12.93 -17.53 -25.53
C LYS A 89 -13.69 -18.82 -25.83
N ASP A 90 -13.48 -19.85 -25.00
CA ASP A 90 -14.07 -21.17 -25.08
C ASP A 90 -13.90 -21.92 -23.74
N ALA A 91 -14.46 -23.12 -23.60
CA ALA A 91 -14.37 -23.93 -22.40
C ALA A 91 -12.93 -24.35 -22.04
N LYS A 92 -12.03 -24.48 -23.01
CA LYS A 92 -10.61 -24.81 -22.78
C LYS A 92 -9.86 -23.61 -22.23
N ASP A 93 -10.13 -22.40 -22.75
CA ASP A 93 -9.59 -21.15 -22.21
C ASP A 93 -10.03 -20.94 -20.75
N ALA A 94 -11.33 -21.17 -20.46
CA ALA A 94 -11.86 -21.12 -19.10
C ALA A 94 -11.11 -22.09 -18.16
N ALA A 95 -11.02 -23.36 -18.54
CA ALA A 95 -10.34 -24.38 -17.73
C ALA A 95 -8.86 -24.04 -17.46
N ALA A 96 -8.13 -23.54 -18.46
CA ALA A 96 -6.74 -23.18 -18.34
C ALA A 96 -6.52 -21.97 -17.39
N LYS A 97 -7.43 -20.97 -17.41
CA LYS A 97 -7.39 -19.82 -16.49
C LYS A 97 -7.69 -20.21 -15.05
N PHE A 98 -8.72 -21.06 -14.83
CA PHE A 98 -9.03 -21.59 -13.50
C PHE A 98 -7.91 -22.46 -12.93
N ALA A 99 -7.17 -23.17 -13.78
CA ALA A 99 -6.03 -23.99 -13.40
C ALA A 99 -4.72 -23.18 -13.24
N LEU A 100 -4.73 -21.86 -13.36
CA LEU A 100 -3.56 -20.98 -13.37
C LEU A 100 -2.50 -21.30 -14.44
N GLN A 101 -2.89 -22.04 -15.49
CA GLN A 101 -2.04 -22.41 -16.63
C GLN A 101 -1.97 -21.32 -17.69
N ARG A 102 -2.87 -20.33 -17.60
CA ARG A 102 -2.94 -19.19 -18.51
C ARG A 102 -3.35 -17.93 -17.76
N PRO A 103 -2.64 -16.80 -17.95
CA PRO A 103 -3.04 -15.53 -17.37
C PRO A 103 -4.37 -15.03 -17.97
N GLY A 104 -5.08 -14.17 -17.24
CA GLY A 104 -6.27 -13.49 -17.70
C GLY A 104 -7.32 -13.29 -16.61
N ASN A 105 -8.28 -12.44 -16.90
CA ASN A 105 -9.33 -12.11 -15.96
C ASN A 105 -10.42 -13.17 -15.96
N ILE A 106 -10.92 -13.51 -14.76
CA ILE A 106 -12.00 -14.46 -14.52
C ILE A 106 -13.16 -13.74 -13.82
N TYR A 107 -12.86 -13.15 -12.66
CA TYR A 107 -13.80 -12.51 -11.76
C TYR A 107 -13.06 -11.45 -10.95
N SER A 108 -13.66 -10.26 -10.78
CA SER A 108 -12.95 -9.09 -10.20
C SER A 108 -12.50 -9.25 -8.76
N ARG A 109 -13.02 -10.25 -8.01
CA ARG A 109 -12.46 -10.61 -6.70
C ARG A 109 -11.05 -11.19 -6.81
N LEU A 110 -10.71 -11.85 -7.92
CA LEU A 110 -9.41 -12.50 -8.14
C LEU A 110 -8.47 -11.62 -8.97
N SER A 111 -8.99 -11.00 -10.02
CA SER A 111 -8.24 -10.17 -10.95
C SER A 111 -9.15 -9.16 -11.64
N ASN A 112 -8.68 -7.93 -11.76
CA ASN A 112 -9.36 -6.84 -12.45
C ASN A 112 -8.32 -5.99 -13.17
N PRO A 113 -8.52 -5.56 -14.43
CA PRO A 113 -7.50 -4.81 -15.17
C PRO A 113 -7.08 -3.49 -14.51
N THR A 114 -8.00 -2.75 -13.89
CA THR A 114 -7.66 -1.52 -13.15
C THR A 114 -6.82 -1.83 -11.92
N THR A 115 -7.22 -2.85 -11.14
CA THR A 115 -6.50 -3.27 -9.94
C THR A 115 -5.12 -3.83 -10.27
N ALA A 116 -4.97 -4.54 -11.39
CA ALA A 116 -3.68 -5.08 -11.84
C ALA A 116 -2.62 -4.00 -12.09
N VAL A 117 -3.03 -2.81 -12.58
CA VAL A 117 -2.11 -1.68 -12.71
C VAL A 117 -1.63 -1.18 -11.35
N LEU A 118 -2.52 -1.14 -10.35
CA LEU A 118 -2.15 -0.76 -8.99
C LEU A 118 -1.23 -1.79 -8.35
N ASP A 119 -1.55 -3.10 -8.49
CA ASP A 119 -0.74 -4.21 -8.00
C ASP A 119 0.71 -4.12 -8.53
N GLU A 120 0.85 -3.95 -9.84
CA GLU A 120 2.16 -3.83 -10.51
C GLU A 120 2.90 -2.54 -10.10
N ARG A 121 2.19 -1.40 -10.05
CA ARG A 121 2.80 -0.11 -9.70
C ARG A 121 3.38 -0.12 -8.31
N ILE A 122 2.63 -0.59 -7.32
CA ILE A 122 3.12 -0.62 -5.94
C ILE A 122 4.26 -1.62 -5.76
N ALA A 123 4.19 -2.79 -6.43
CA ALA A 123 5.30 -3.75 -6.43
C ALA A 123 6.60 -3.12 -6.94
N LYS A 124 6.54 -2.34 -8.04
CA LYS A 124 7.70 -1.62 -8.56
C LYS A 124 8.21 -0.51 -7.65
N LEU A 125 7.32 0.20 -6.95
CA LEU A 125 7.70 1.26 -6.03
C LEU A 125 8.37 0.72 -4.77
N GLU A 126 7.95 -0.44 -4.27
CA GLU A 126 8.60 -1.16 -3.16
C GLU A 126 9.81 -1.99 -3.58
N HIS A 127 10.15 -2.05 -4.88
CA HIS A 127 11.19 -2.93 -5.45
C HIS A 127 10.92 -4.42 -5.20
N GLY A 128 9.64 -4.81 -5.11
CA GLY A 128 9.20 -6.19 -5.03
C GLY A 128 9.01 -6.84 -6.40
N THR A 129 8.83 -8.16 -6.39
CA THR A 129 8.57 -8.95 -7.60
C THR A 129 7.11 -9.04 -7.95
N ALA A 130 6.22 -9.05 -6.94
CA ALA A 130 4.77 -9.11 -7.09
C ALA A 130 4.05 -8.34 -5.98
N GLY A 131 2.88 -7.81 -6.34
CA GLY A 131 1.99 -7.10 -5.41
C GLY A 131 0.54 -7.54 -5.53
N ILE A 132 -0.22 -7.33 -4.48
CA ILE A 132 -1.66 -7.55 -4.45
C ILE A 132 -2.34 -6.51 -3.58
N THR A 133 -3.45 -5.97 -4.07
CA THR A 133 -4.26 -4.99 -3.32
C THR A 133 -5.53 -5.62 -2.77
N LEU A 134 -5.88 -5.19 -1.56
CA LEU A 134 -7.03 -5.64 -0.79
C LEU A 134 -7.90 -4.45 -0.34
N ALA A 135 -9.06 -4.75 0.21
CA ALA A 135 -10.05 -3.73 0.57
C ALA A 135 -9.60 -2.74 1.67
N SER A 136 -8.62 -3.09 2.49
CA SER A 136 -8.09 -2.24 3.57
C SER A 136 -6.71 -2.71 4.03
N GLY A 137 -5.99 -1.85 4.78
CA GLY A 137 -4.71 -2.22 5.40
C GLY A 137 -4.84 -3.43 6.32
N LEU A 138 -5.87 -3.48 7.19
CA LEU A 138 -6.09 -4.65 8.05
C LEU A 138 -6.43 -5.92 7.27
N ALA A 139 -7.08 -5.81 6.11
CA ALA A 139 -7.28 -6.95 5.21
C ALA A 139 -5.94 -7.45 4.64
N ALA A 140 -5.01 -6.54 4.34
CA ALA A 140 -3.66 -6.90 3.89
C ALA A 140 -2.87 -7.60 5.00
N VAL A 141 -2.87 -7.04 6.22
CA VAL A 141 -2.21 -7.66 7.38
C VAL A 141 -2.80 -9.06 7.67
N ALA A 142 -4.13 -9.17 7.76
CA ALA A 142 -4.79 -10.44 8.00
C ALA A 142 -4.48 -11.48 6.92
N ALA A 143 -4.50 -11.06 5.64
CA ALA A 143 -4.16 -11.93 4.51
C ALA A 143 -2.70 -12.36 4.55
N ALA A 144 -1.76 -11.47 4.89
CA ALA A 144 -0.35 -11.81 4.98
C ALA A 144 -0.08 -12.86 6.09
N ILE A 145 -0.66 -12.67 7.28
CA ILE A 145 -0.47 -13.61 8.40
C ILE A 145 -1.17 -14.95 8.14
N THR A 146 -2.45 -14.94 7.73
CA THR A 146 -3.19 -16.19 7.48
C THR A 146 -2.70 -16.94 6.25
N ASN A 147 -1.89 -16.31 5.41
CA ASN A 147 -1.20 -16.97 4.29
C ASN A 147 -0.12 -17.95 4.74
N ILE A 148 0.47 -17.72 5.92
CA ILE A 148 1.63 -18.47 6.44
C ILE A 148 1.36 -19.20 7.75
N ALA A 149 0.40 -18.75 8.53
CA ALA A 149 0.08 -19.26 9.86
C ALA A 149 -1.37 -19.77 9.92
N GLY A 150 -1.59 -20.80 10.69
CA GLY A 150 -2.89 -21.39 11.02
C GLY A 150 -2.98 -21.78 12.49
N ALA A 151 -4.06 -22.47 12.88
CA ALA A 151 -4.26 -22.89 14.27
C ALA A 151 -3.09 -23.72 14.79
N GLY A 152 -2.51 -23.28 15.89
CA GLY A 152 -1.33 -23.87 16.53
C GLY A 152 0.00 -23.23 16.15
N ASP A 153 0.02 -22.35 15.15
CA ASP A 153 1.19 -21.56 14.79
C ASP A 153 1.29 -20.27 15.61
N GLU A 154 2.46 -19.66 15.62
CA GLU A 154 2.78 -18.46 16.38
C GLU A 154 3.50 -17.42 15.52
N ILE A 155 3.32 -16.14 15.87
CA ILE A 155 4.10 -15.02 15.30
C ILE A 155 4.69 -14.19 16.43
N ILE A 156 5.77 -13.46 16.13
CA ILE A 156 6.36 -12.48 17.03
C ILE A 156 6.11 -11.09 16.46
N SER A 157 5.64 -10.17 17.28
CA SER A 157 5.36 -8.81 16.84
C SER A 157 5.99 -7.79 17.78
N SER A 158 6.42 -6.64 17.21
CA SER A 158 6.67 -5.45 18.03
C SER A 158 5.42 -5.09 18.82
N SER A 159 5.57 -4.63 20.06
CA SER A 159 4.49 -4.08 20.89
C SER A 159 4.04 -2.68 20.43
N THR A 160 4.90 -1.95 19.71
CA THR A 160 4.65 -0.58 19.24
C THR A 160 4.10 -0.57 17.82
N ILE A 161 2.97 -1.21 17.58
CA ILE A 161 2.27 -1.28 16.30
C ILE A 161 0.91 -0.60 16.37
N TYR A 162 0.30 -0.36 15.20
CA TYR A 162 -1.04 0.19 15.10
C TYR A 162 -2.05 -0.59 15.95
N GLY A 163 -2.83 0.13 16.78
CA GLY A 163 -3.78 -0.50 17.72
C GLY A 163 -4.80 -1.44 17.05
N GLY A 164 -5.18 -1.17 15.81
CA GLY A 164 -6.03 -2.11 15.05
C GLY A 164 -5.33 -3.41 14.70
N THR A 165 -4.03 -3.38 14.38
CA THR A 165 -3.20 -4.57 14.16
C THR A 165 -2.96 -5.32 15.46
N PHE A 166 -2.68 -4.59 16.55
CA PHE A 166 -2.57 -5.19 17.89
C PHE A 166 -3.83 -5.98 18.25
N ASN A 167 -5.01 -5.37 18.11
CA ASN A 167 -6.29 -6.05 18.38
C ASN A 167 -6.55 -7.23 17.44
N LEU A 168 -6.19 -7.11 16.15
CA LEU A 168 -6.27 -8.23 15.22
C LEU A 168 -5.45 -9.41 15.70
N PHE A 169 -4.22 -9.18 16.14
CA PHE A 169 -3.29 -10.22 16.60
C PHE A 169 -3.69 -10.77 17.97
N ASN A 170 -3.92 -9.90 18.93
CA ASN A 170 -4.18 -10.28 20.32
C ASN A 170 -5.55 -10.93 20.55
N THR A 171 -6.54 -10.63 19.70
CA THR A 171 -7.92 -11.07 19.92
C THR A 171 -8.43 -11.94 18.77
N THR A 172 -8.39 -11.44 17.54
CA THR A 172 -9.05 -12.12 16.41
C THR A 172 -8.26 -13.34 15.95
N LEU A 173 -6.95 -13.21 15.77
CA LEU A 173 -6.10 -14.32 15.34
C LEU A 173 -5.88 -15.32 16.48
N ASP A 174 -5.81 -14.86 17.72
CA ASP A 174 -5.77 -15.76 18.90
C ASP A 174 -7.02 -16.66 18.96
N ALA A 175 -8.21 -16.09 18.71
CA ALA A 175 -9.45 -16.86 18.62
C ALA A 175 -9.44 -17.88 17.46
N PHE A 176 -8.64 -17.68 16.43
CA PHE A 176 -8.40 -18.65 15.34
C PHE A 176 -7.22 -19.59 15.62
N GLY A 177 -6.62 -19.49 16.80
CA GLY A 177 -5.53 -20.34 17.27
C GLY A 177 -4.15 -19.94 16.76
N ILE A 178 -3.96 -18.73 16.25
CA ILE A 178 -2.67 -18.15 15.90
C ILE A 178 -2.26 -17.24 17.04
N LYS A 179 -1.23 -17.63 17.80
CA LYS A 179 -0.76 -16.87 18.95
C LYS A 179 0.26 -15.81 18.54
N THR A 180 0.19 -14.63 19.17
CA THR A 180 1.18 -13.57 18.98
C THR A 180 1.97 -13.32 20.26
N HIS A 181 3.30 -13.24 20.16
CA HIS A 181 4.21 -12.80 21.20
C HIS A 181 4.60 -11.36 20.93
N PHE A 182 4.13 -10.43 21.77
CA PHE A 182 4.50 -9.02 21.66
C PHE A 182 5.79 -8.76 22.43
N VAL A 183 6.73 -8.07 21.82
CA VAL A 183 8.03 -7.76 22.41
C VAL A 183 8.38 -6.29 22.28
N ASP A 184 9.18 -5.78 23.20
CA ASP A 184 9.76 -4.45 23.10
C ASP A 184 10.80 -4.43 21.95
N PRO A 185 10.59 -3.59 20.92
CA PRO A 185 11.46 -3.56 19.75
C PRO A 185 12.80 -2.84 19.94
N ASP A 186 13.00 -2.15 21.07
CA ASP A 186 14.24 -1.44 21.35
C ASP A 186 15.44 -2.37 21.61
N ASP A 187 15.17 -3.62 21.97
CA ASP A 187 16.19 -4.67 22.08
C ASP A 187 15.82 -5.84 21.16
N LEU A 188 16.50 -5.95 20.02
CA LEU A 188 16.24 -7.00 19.02
C LEU A 188 16.41 -8.42 19.58
N SER A 189 17.19 -8.61 20.66
CA SER A 189 17.29 -9.91 21.33
C SER A 189 15.97 -10.40 21.93
N ASN A 190 15.00 -9.51 22.15
CA ASN A 190 13.68 -9.91 22.59
C ASN A 190 12.91 -10.71 21.54
N PHE A 191 13.11 -10.39 20.26
CA PHE A 191 12.54 -11.18 19.16
C PHE A 191 13.16 -12.59 19.14
N GLU A 192 14.49 -12.68 19.24
CA GLU A 192 15.19 -13.97 19.20
C GLU A 192 14.79 -14.91 20.34
N LYS A 193 14.58 -14.38 21.56
CA LYS A 193 14.16 -15.14 22.73
C LYS A 193 12.79 -15.84 22.60
N GLU A 194 11.89 -15.24 21.83
CA GLU A 194 10.53 -15.77 21.63
C GLU A 194 10.45 -16.76 20.46
N ILE A 195 11.51 -16.93 19.66
CA ILE A 195 11.52 -17.86 18.52
C ILE A 195 11.46 -19.30 19.01
N ASN A 196 10.51 -20.06 18.44
CA ASN A 196 10.33 -21.49 18.70
C ASN A 196 9.89 -22.23 17.41
N ASP A 197 9.65 -23.53 17.49
CA ASP A 197 9.30 -24.38 16.33
C ASP A 197 7.96 -24.02 15.66
N LYS A 198 7.07 -23.30 16.36
CA LYS A 198 5.77 -22.86 15.85
C LYS A 198 5.81 -21.49 15.22
N THR A 199 6.89 -20.72 15.46
CA THR A 199 7.03 -19.36 14.96
C THR A 199 7.07 -19.37 13.43
N LYS A 200 6.25 -18.52 12.79
CA LYS A 200 6.17 -18.38 11.34
C LYS A 200 6.75 -17.06 10.83
N ALA A 201 6.60 -15.98 11.56
CA ALA A 201 7.08 -14.70 11.12
C ALA A 201 7.43 -13.78 12.27
N ILE A 202 8.25 -12.79 11.97
CA ILE A 202 8.39 -11.56 12.74
C ILE A 202 7.62 -10.46 12.00
N TYR A 203 6.80 -9.71 12.74
CA TYR A 203 6.03 -8.58 12.23
C TYR A 203 6.39 -7.29 12.95
N VAL A 204 6.72 -6.24 12.19
CA VAL A 204 7.06 -4.92 12.73
C VAL A 204 6.53 -3.81 11.84
N GLU A 205 6.48 -2.57 12.35
CA GLU A 205 6.28 -1.36 11.55
C GLU A 205 7.60 -0.65 11.33
N THR A 206 7.81 -0.09 10.13
CA THR A 206 9.00 0.72 9.81
C THR A 206 9.15 1.91 10.76
N ILE A 207 8.04 2.58 11.04
CA ILE A 207 7.91 3.64 12.03
C ILE A 207 6.73 3.27 12.91
N GLY A 208 6.97 3.01 14.17
CA GLY A 208 5.97 2.52 15.12
C GLY A 208 4.85 3.52 15.40
N ASN A 209 3.66 3.02 15.73
CA ASN A 209 2.47 3.83 15.96
C ASN A 209 1.79 3.47 17.31
N PRO A 210 1.72 4.40 18.27
CA PRO A 210 2.00 5.85 18.15
C PRO A 210 3.37 6.28 18.68
N ASP A 211 4.24 5.39 19.09
CA ASP A 211 5.50 5.73 19.78
C ASP A 211 6.55 6.40 18.88
N ILE A 212 6.38 6.29 17.54
CA ILE A 212 7.28 6.87 16.52
C ILE A 212 8.72 6.35 16.69
N ASN A 213 8.89 5.12 17.16
CA ASN A 213 10.17 4.43 17.25
C ASN A 213 10.61 3.92 15.86
N LEU A 214 11.91 3.72 15.69
CA LEU A 214 12.48 3.04 14.53
C LEU A 214 13.07 1.69 14.95
N ILE A 215 13.08 0.74 14.01
CA ILE A 215 13.67 -0.58 14.18
C ILE A 215 14.75 -0.77 13.10
N ASP A 216 15.89 -1.33 13.46
CA ASP A 216 16.93 -1.73 12.50
C ASP A 216 16.45 -2.98 11.74
N ILE A 217 15.88 -2.75 10.54
CA ILE A 217 15.31 -3.80 9.71
C ILE A 217 16.40 -4.74 9.18
N ASP A 218 17.59 -4.23 8.84
CA ASP A 218 18.71 -5.08 8.38
C ASP A 218 19.10 -6.10 9.47
N ALA A 219 19.29 -5.62 10.70
CA ALA A 219 19.66 -6.50 11.81
C ALA A 219 18.50 -7.48 12.18
N LEU A 220 17.25 -7.04 12.12
CA LEU A 220 16.12 -7.91 12.39
C LEU A 220 15.91 -8.97 11.30
N ALA A 221 16.22 -8.65 10.04
CA ALA A 221 16.21 -9.59 8.94
C ALA A 221 17.24 -10.71 9.12
N GLU A 222 18.45 -10.38 9.64
CA GLU A 222 19.44 -11.40 9.98
C GLU A 222 18.93 -12.37 11.05
N ILE A 223 18.25 -11.89 12.08
CA ILE A 223 17.62 -12.72 13.12
C ILE A 223 16.54 -13.60 12.50
N ALA A 224 15.63 -13.04 11.71
CA ALA A 224 14.56 -13.79 11.08
C ALA A 224 15.09 -14.89 10.16
N HIS A 225 16.00 -14.56 9.24
CA HIS A 225 16.50 -15.47 8.22
C HIS A 225 17.39 -16.56 8.78
N SER A 226 18.21 -16.27 9.83
CA SER A 226 19.01 -17.29 10.50
C SER A 226 18.16 -18.37 11.17
N ASN A 227 16.91 -18.04 11.48
CA ASN A 227 15.91 -18.94 12.06
C ASN A 227 14.87 -19.47 11.04
N GLY A 228 15.05 -19.16 9.75
CA GLY A 228 14.15 -19.58 8.67
C GLY A 228 12.76 -18.97 8.76
N LEU A 229 12.62 -17.77 9.34
CA LEU A 229 11.39 -17.01 9.49
C LEU A 229 11.25 -15.96 8.39
N LEU A 230 10.00 -15.67 8.00
CA LEU A 230 9.67 -14.49 7.20
C LEU A 230 9.70 -13.23 8.07
N LEU A 231 10.29 -12.16 7.52
CA LEU A 231 10.16 -10.81 8.08
C LEU A 231 9.08 -10.04 7.30
N ILE A 232 7.99 -9.69 7.98
CA ILE A 232 6.88 -8.89 7.44
C ILE A 232 6.96 -7.49 8.05
N VAL A 233 7.03 -6.48 7.20
CA VAL A 233 7.16 -5.08 7.64
C VAL A 233 5.97 -4.27 7.14
N ASP A 234 5.28 -3.58 8.04
CA ASP A 234 4.27 -2.58 7.70
C ASP A 234 4.97 -1.24 7.43
N ASN A 235 4.90 -0.80 6.16
CA ASN A 235 5.56 0.40 5.68
C ASN A 235 4.61 1.61 5.54
N THR A 236 3.46 1.55 6.18
CA THR A 236 2.39 2.55 6.04
C THR A 236 2.85 3.98 6.35
N PHE A 237 3.68 4.20 7.39
CA PHE A 237 4.09 5.54 7.82
C PHE A 237 5.23 6.12 6.98
N ALA A 238 6.15 5.28 6.51
CA ALA A 238 7.24 5.73 5.65
C ALA A 238 6.81 5.84 4.18
N SER A 239 5.92 4.99 3.72
CA SER A 239 5.63 4.74 2.30
C SER A 239 6.88 4.33 1.50
N PRO A 240 6.75 3.76 0.30
CA PRO A 240 7.90 3.37 -0.51
C PRO A 240 8.79 4.55 -0.95
N TYR A 241 8.35 5.78 -0.72
CA TYR A 241 9.12 6.96 -1.07
C TYR A 241 10.24 7.27 -0.07
N LEU A 242 9.98 7.14 1.23
CA LEU A 242 10.98 7.41 2.27
C LEU A 242 11.83 6.20 2.59
N TYR A 243 11.24 4.99 2.59
CA TYR A 243 11.92 3.76 2.96
C TYR A 243 11.33 2.55 2.21
N ARG A 244 12.16 1.60 1.84
CA ARG A 244 11.75 0.35 1.17
C ARG A 244 12.26 -0.85 1.96
N PRO A 245 11.45 -1.44 2.81
CA PRO A 245 11.88 -2.55 3.67
C PRO A 245 12.44 -3.75 2.90
N LEU A 246 11.99 -3.99 1.66
CA LEU A 246 12.49 -5.10 0.82
C LEU A 246 13.98 -4.94 0.45
N GLU A 247 14.49 -3.70 0.38
CA GLU A 247 15.91 -3.42 0.15
C GLU A 247 16.76 -3.70 1.42
N HIS A 248 16.11 -3.75 2.60
CA HIS A 248 16.70 -3.97 3.91
C HIS A 248 16.42 -5.36 4.48
N GLY A 249 16.08 -6.32 3.65
CA GLY A 249 15.94 -7.72 4.05
C GLY A 249 14.53 -8.16 4.47
N ALA A 250 13.51 -7.29 4.46
CA ALA A 250 12.14 -7.75 4.59
C ALA A 250 11.76 -8.68 3.42
N ASP A 251 10.97 -9.69 3.70
CA ASP A 251 10.45 -10.62 2.70
C ASP A 251 9.10 -10.17 2.14
N VAL A 252 8.31 -9.54 2.99
CA VAL A 252 6.96 -9.06 2.67
C VAL A 252 6.75 -7.69 3.29
N VAL A 253 6.24 -6.77 2.47
CA VAL A 253 5.75 -5.47 2.91
C VAL A 253 4.24 -5.48 2.91
N VAL A 254 3.63 -4.93 3.96
CA VAL A 254 2.21 -4.59 4.00
C VAL A 254 2.04 -3.10 4.17
N GLU A 255 0.97 -2.53 3.60
CA GLU A 255 0.67 -1.10 3.77
C GLU A 255 -0.83 -0.85 3.79
N SER A 256 -1.23 0.12 4.57
CA SER A 256 -2.53 0.75 4.40
C SER A 256 -2.45 1.81 3.31
N ALA A 257 -2.84 1.45 2.08
CA ALA A 257 -2.91 2.40 0.97
C ALA A 257 -3.90 3.55 1.22
N THR A 258 -4.75 3.43 2.22
CA THR A 258 -5.66 4.45 2.75
C THR A 258 -4.93 5.74 3.16
N LYS A 259 -3.65 5.61 3.57
CA LYS A 259 -2.85 6.68 4.21
C LYS A 259 -2.09 7.49 3.14
N PHE A 260 -0.79 7.56 3.17
CA PHE A 260 0.03 8.35 2.25
C PHE A 260 -0.16 8.00 0.77
N ILE A 261 -0.38 6.71 0.44
CA ILE A 261 -0.62 6.28 -0.95
C ILE A 261 -1.86 6.99 -1.52
N GLY A 262 -3.01 6.87 -0.86
CA GLY A 262 -4.23 7.59 -1.25
C GLY A 262 -4.13 9.09 -1.02
N GLY A 263 -3.70 9.48 0.16
CA GLY A 263 -3.32 10.83 0.56
C GLY A 263 -4.44 11.88 0.66
N HIS A 264 -5.71 11.50 0.48
CA HIS A 264 -6.83 12.43 0.39
C HIS A 264 -8.02 12.08 1.30
N GLY A 265 -7.90 11.00 2.08
CA GLY A 265 -8.99 10.55 2.95
C GLY A 265 -10.26 10.08 2.22
N THR A 266 -10.17 9.78 0.92
CA THR A 266 -11.32 9.50 0.05
C THR A 266 -11.61 8.03 -0.15
N THR A 267 -10.63 7.15 0.08
CA THR A 267 -10.75 5.72 -0.20
C THR A 267 -9.91 4.86 0.72
N MET A 268 -10.36 3.64 0.95
CA MET A 268 -9.61 2.63 1.66
C MET A 268 -8.96 1.64 0.69
N GLY A 269 -7.80 1.13 1.08
CA GLY A 269 -7.11 0.04 0.42
C GLY A 269 -5.99 -0.50 1.29
N GLY A 270 -5.58 -1.72 1.02
CA GLY A 270 -4.40 -2.35 1.61
C GLY A 270 -3.54 -2.97 0.52
N VAL A 271 -2.28 -3.13 0.79
CA VAL A 271 -1.28 -3.65 -0.14
C VAL A 271 -0.46 -4.74 0.54
N VAL A 272 -0.12 -5.77 -0.20
CA VAL A 272 0.94 -6.73 0.15
C VAL A 272 1.88 -6.81 -1.03
N VAL A 273 3.18 -6.68 -0.77
CA VAL A 273 4.24 -6.83 -1.78
C VAL A 273 5.25 -7.85 -1.29
N GLU A 274 5.65 -8.78 -2.15
CA GLU A 274 6.70 -9.76 -1.84
C GLU A 274 8.01 -9.44 -2.54
N LYS A 275 9.13 -9.76 -1.86
CA LYS A 275 10.47 -9.72 -2.43
C LYS A 275 10.69 -10.83 -3.45
N GLY A 276 10.14 -12.03 -3.16
CA GLY A 276 10.09 -13.16 -4.08
C GLY A 276 11.33 -14.06 -4.11
N ASP A 277 12.25 -13.92 -3.17
CA ASP A 277 13.50 -14.71 -3.07
C ASP A 277 13.58 -15.60 -1.82
N PHE A 278 12.54 -15.62 -0.96
CA PHE A 278 12.51 -16.45 0.24
C PHE A 278 12.47 -17.95 -0.10
N ASP A 279 13.39 -18.71 0.49
CA ASP A 279 13.49 -20.16 0.27
C ASP A 279 12.61 -20.95 1.25
N TYR A 280 11.34 -21.16 0.89
CA TYR A 280 10.36 -21.90 1.68
C TYR A 280 10.77 -23.36 1.94
N ALA A 281 11.49 -23.98 1.00
CA ALA A 281 11.92 -25.37 1.11
C ALA A 281 13.05 -25.53 2.14
N LYS A 282 14.03 -24.62 2.10
CA LYS A 282 15.13 -24.59 3.05
C LYS A 282 14.66 -24.30 4.46
N SER A 283 13.70 -23.37 4.61
CA SER A 283 13.11 -23.02 5.91
C SER A 283 12.41 -24.21 6.56
N GLY A 284 11.68 -25.02 5.80
CA GLY A 284 10.88 -26.13 6.31
C GLY A 284 9.65 -25.76 7.15
N ARG A 285 9.44 -24.47 7.41
CA ARG A 285 8.36 -23.95 8.30
C ARG A 285 7.02 -23.78 7.59
N TYR A 286 6.98 -23.80 6.25
CA TYR A 286 5.83 -23.39 5.45
C TYR A 286 5.33 -24.52 4.52
N PRO A 287 4.75 -25.62 5.07
CA PRO A 287 4.29 -26.75 4.26
C PRO A 287 3.20 -26.32 3.25
N GLY A 288 2.41 -25.28 3.54
CA GLY A 288 1.42 -24.76 2.61
C GLY A 288 2.00 -24.14 1.33
N PHE A 289 3.33 -23.90 1.25
CA PHE A 289 4.02 -23.44 0.05
C PHE A 289 4.72 -24.57 -0.68
N THR A 290 5.17 -25.62 0.03
CA THR A 290 6.04 -26.68 -0.49
C THR A 290 5.29 -27.97 -0.81
N THR A 291 4.05 -28.13 -0.33
CA THR A 291 3.19 -29.29 -0.63
C THR A 291 2.30 -29.02 -1.84
N PRO A 292 2.08 -30.04 -2.72
CA PRO A 292 1.16 -29.89 -3.85
C PRO A 292 -0.26 -29.53 -3.40
N ASN A 293 -0.82 -28.44 -3.93
CA ASN A 293 -2.18 -28.00 -3.62
C ASN A 293 -3.21 -28.77 -4.48
N PRO A 294 -4.10 -29.60 -3.87
CA PRO A 294 -5.07 -30.37 -4.62
C PRO A 294 -6.14 -29.51 -5.31
N GLN A 295 -6.42 -28.30 -4.82
CA GLN A 295 -7.40 -27.38 -5.42
C GLN A 295 -6.89 -26.78 -6.74
N TYR A 296 -5.57 -26.77 -6.96
CA TYR A 296 -4.92 -26.21 -8.15
C TYR A 296 -4.07 -27.27 -8.87
N ASN A 297 -4.62 -28.48 -9.04
CA ASN A 297 -4.01 -29.58 -9.80
C ASN A 297 -2.58 -29.93 -9.36
N GLY A 298 -2.29 -29.82 -8.07
CA GLY A 298 -0.98 -30.15 -7.52
C GLY A 298 0.05 -29.01 -7.62
N LEU A 299 -0.38 -27.76 -7.82
CA LEU A 299 0.51 -26.60 -7.80
C LEU A 299 1.29 -26.55 -6.49
N VAL A 300 2.61 -26.38 -6.56
CA VAL A 300 3.49 -26.04 -5.46
C VAL A 300 3.81 -24.57 -5.56
N TYR A 301 3.36 -23.77 -4.57
CA TYR A 301 3.52 -22.32 -4.65
C TYR A 301 4.99 -21.90 -4.66
N ALA A 302 5.86 -22.57 -3.93
CA ALA A 302 7.29 -22.31 -3.91
C ALA A 302 7.97 -22.39 -5.30
N ASP A 303 7.36 -23.11 -6.26
CA ASP A 303 7.87 -23.22 -7.63
C ASP A 303 7.57 -21.97 -8.48
N LEU A 304 6.68 -21.08 -7.99
CA LEU A 304 6.26 -19.85 -8.69
C LEU A 304 7.25 -18.69 -8.54
N LYS A 305 8.48 -18.94 -8.33
CA LYS A 305 9.60 -17.99 -8.16
C LYS A 305 9.24 -16.50 -8.38
N GLY A 306 9.23 -15.72 -7.29
CA GLY A 306 8.94 -14.29 -7.33
C GLY A 306 7.45 -13.91 -7.27
N ASP A 307 6.53 -14.91 -7.20
CA ASP A 307 5.09 -14.68 -7.10
C ASP A 307 4.39 -15.73 -6.21
N ALA A 308 5.13 -16.37 -5.31
CA ALA A 308 4.63 -17.45 -4.48
C ALA A 308 3.67 -16.95 -3.39
N PHE A 309 4.07 -15.91 -2.68
CA PHE A 309 3.33 -15.36 -1.56
C PHE A 309 2.03 -14.69 -2.03
N VAL A 310 2.15 -13.81 -3.04
CA VAL A 310 1.03 -13.06 -3.62
C VAL A 310 0.04 -13.99 -4.33
N THR A 311 0.51 -14.97 -5.11
CA THR A 311 -0.38 -15.94 -5.76
C THR A 311 -1.14 -16.78 -4.72
N LYS A 312 -0.50 -17.17 -3.62
CA LYS A 312 -1.18 -17.91 -2.56
C LYS A 312 -2.23 -17.06 -1.84
N ILE A 313 -1.99 -15.77 -1.60
CA ILE A 313 -3.03 -14.84 -1.10
C ILE A 313 -4.19 -14.76 -2.09
N ARG A 314 -3.91 -14.56 -3.37
CA ARG A 314 -4.92 -14.39 -4.42
C ARG A 314 -5.82 -15.60 -4.54
N THR A 315 -5.25 -16.80 -4.49
CA THR A 315 -5.95 -18.08 -4.67
C THR A 315 -6.53 -18.67 -3.38
N GLY A 316 -6.14 -18.14 -2.23
CA GLY A 316 -6.61 -18.55 -0.89
C GLY A 316 -7.29 -17.40 -0.16
N ALA A 317 -6.54 -16.67 0.66
CA ALA A 317 -7.09 -15.67 1.58
C ALA A 317 -8.02 -14.65 0.89
N LEU A 318 -7.61 -14.04 -0.22
CA LEU A 318 -8.45 -13.08 -0.94
C LEU A 318 -9.69 -13.74 -1.55
N ARG A 319 -9.52 -14.88 -2.26
CA ARG A 319 -10.62 -15.58 -2.91
C ARG A 319 -11.71 -15.99 -1.93
N ASP A 320 -11.30 -16.50 -0.77
CA ASP A 320 -12.20 -17.17 0.17
C ASP A 320 -12.81 -16.21 1.20
N THR A 321 -12.07 -15.18 1.65
CA THR A 321 -12.59 -14.15 2.56
C THR A 321 -13.33 -13.02 1.84
N GLY A 322 -13.03 -12.80 0.55
CA GLY A 322 -13.71 -11.79 -0.25
C GLY A 322 -13.24 -10.35 0.01
N ALA A 323 -12.11 -10.11 0.65
CA ALA A 323 -11.57 -8.79 0.97
C ALA A 323 -11.04 -8.05 -0.28
N ALA A 324 -11.73 -8.12 -1.41
CA ALA A 324 -11.35 -7.53 -2.69
C ALA A 324 -11.56 -6.03 -2.71
N ILE A 325 -10.57 -5.31 -3.26
CA ILE A 325 -10.69 -3.87 -3.49
C ILE A 325 -11.62 -3.58 -4.68
N SER A 326 -12.38 -2.48 -4.61
CA SER A 326 -13.16 -1.99 -5.74
C SER A 326 -12.24 -1.39 -6.83
N PRO A 327 -12.52 -1.63 -8.13
CA PRO A 327 -11.79 -0.96 -9.21
C PRO A 327 -11.82 0.57 -9.13
N PHE A 328 -12.90 1.14 -8.62
CA PHE A 328 -13.00 2.57 -8.38
C PHE A 328 -12.02 3.04 -7.29
N ASN A 329 -11.90 2.29 -6.19
CA ASN A 329 -10.90 2.58 -5.16
C ASN A 329 -9.48 2.42 -5.72
N SER A 330 -9.20 1.39 -6.51
CA SER A 330 -7.92 1.20 -7.19
C SER A 330 -7.56 2.40 -8.06
N PHE A 331 -8.53 2.95 -8.81
CA PHE A 331 -8.34 4.15 -9.62
C PHE A 331 -7.99 5.38 -8.77
N LEU A 332 -8.69 5.60 -7.65
CA LEU A 332 -8.38 6.72 -6.74
C LEU A 332 -6.98 6.57 -6.09
N LEU A 333 -6.58 5.35 -5.76
CA LEU A 333 -5.23 5.08 -5.23
C LEU A 333 -4.15 5.29 -6.30
N LEU A 334 -4.40 4.93 -7.56
CA LEU A 334 -3.51 5.23 -8.67
C LEU A 334 -3.30 6.74 -8.83
N GLN A 335 -4.37 7.54 -8.74
CA GLN A 335 -4.26 9.01 -8.75
C GLN A 335 -3.44 9.54 -7.56
N GLY A 336 -3.62 8.95 -6.37
CA GLY A 336 -2.82 9.30 -5.21
C GLY A 336 -1.33 9.00 -5.41
N LEU A 337 -1.00 7.84 -6.00
CA LEU A 337 0.38 7.44 -6.28
C LEU A 337 1.10 8.41 -7.20
N GLU A 338 0.44 8.94 -8.23
CA GLU A 338 1.06 9.83 -9.22
C GLU A 338 1.69 11.08 -8.60
N THR A 339 1.27 11.46 -7.39
CA THR A 339 1.80 12.62 -6.66
C THR A 339 2.41 12.27 -5.31
N LEU A 340 2.67 10.99 -5.05
CA LEU A 340 3.13 10.53 -3.73
C LEU A 340 4.42 11.23 -3.30
N SER A 341 5.46 11.26 -4.14
CA SER A 341 6.74 11.89 -3.82
C SER A 341 6.57 13.36 -3.46
N LEU A 342 5.83 14.11 -4.29
CA LEU A 342 5.60 15.56 -4.08
C LEU A 342 4.87 15.83 -2.76
N ARG A 343 3.88 15.00 -2.43
CA ARG A 343 3.14 15.14 -1.17
C ARG A 343 4.00 14.80 0.03
N VAL A 344 4.72 13.67 -0.02
CA VAL A 344 5.56 13.23 1.09
C VAL A 344 6.70 14.20 1.36
N GLU A 345 7.37 14.74 0.33
CA GLU A 345 8.36 15.81 0.50
C GLU A 345 7.79 17.04 1.22
N ARG A 346 6.59 17.47 0.83
CA ARG A 346 5.92 18.60 1.47
C ARG A 346 5.50 18.26 2.90
N HIS A 347 4.97 17.07 3.16
CA HIS A 347 4.62 16.58 4.49
C HIS A 347 5.82 16.62 5.43
N VAL A 348 6.96 16.05 5.01
CA VAL A 348 8.21 16.02 5.79
C VAL A 348 8.72 17.44 6.05
N SER A 349 8.84 18.27 4.99
CA SER A 349 9.32 19.65 5.15
C SER A 349 8.45 20.49 6.09
N ASN A 350 7.13 20.30 6.05
CA ASN A 350 6.22 20.97 6.97
C ASN A 350 6.41 20.47 8.41
N ALA A 351 6.51 19.15 8.59
CA ALA A 351 6.70 18.54 9.92
C ALA A 351 7.99 19.03 10.59
N GLU A 352 9.11 19.04 9.87
CA GLU A 352 10.41 19.48 10.39
C GLU A 352 10.36 20.95 10.87
N LYS A 353 9.72 21.84 10.09
CA LYS A 353 9.56 23.26 10.48
C LYS A 353 8.66 23.44 11.70
N ILE A 354 7.58 22.68 11.78
CA ILE A 354 6.67 22.70 12.94
C ILE A 354 7.39 22.15 14.18
N ILE A 355 8.16 21.08 14.05
CA ILE A 355 8.94 20.47 15.12
C ILE A 355 10.01 21.47 15.60
N ASP A 356 10.72 22.15 14.69
CA ASP A 356 11.69 23.19 15.06
C ASP A 356 11.03 24.33 15.85
N TYR A 357 9.86 24.81 15.42
CA TYR A 357 9.08 25.81 16.15
C TYR A 357 8.66 25.31 17.54
N LEU A 358 8.04 24.13 17.61
CA LEU A 358 7.51 23.57 18.87
C LEU A 358 8.62 23.21 19.88
N SER A 359 9.79 22.77 19.41
CA SER A 359 10.94 22.46 20.26
C SER A 359 11.45 23.65 21.06
N LYS A 360 11.20 24.86 20.58
CA LYS A 360 11.58 26.13 21.21
C LYS A 360 10.45 26.75 22.04
N HIS A 361 9.24 26.17 21.94
CA HIS A 361 8.05 26.77 22.56
C HIS A 361 7.98 26.47 24.07
N PRO A 362 7.79 27.49 24.96
CA PRO A 362 7.89 27.32 26.41
C PRO A 362 6.85 26.39 27.03
N LYS A 363 5.70 26.17 26.37
CA LYS A 363 4.60 25.30 26.83
C LYS A 363 4.77 23.85 26.41
N VAL A 364 5.68 23.52 25.48
CA VAL A 364 5.99 22.15 25.09
C VAL A 364 6.90 21.51 26.14
N ALA A 365 6.55 20.31 26.59
CA ALA A 365 7.33 19.54 27.56
C ALA A 365 8.31 18.61 26.88
N TRP A 366 7.87 17.90 25.84
CA TRP A 366 8.67 16.95 25.06
C TRP A 366 8.08 16.76 23.65
N ILE A 367 8.94 16.34 22.73
CA ILE A 367 8.58 15.89 21.38
C ILE A 367 9.31 14.58 21.11
N LYS A 368 8.59 13.59 20.55
CA LYS A 368 9.18 12.39 19.98
C LYS A 368 9.14 12.49 18.46
N TYR A 369 10.29 12.52 17.84
CA TYR A 369 10.50 12.45 16.39
C TYR A 369 11.91 11.93 16.14
N PRO A 370 12.08 10.86 15.34
CA PRO A 370 13.39 10.22 15.16
C PRO A 370 14.46 11.13 14.54
N GLY A 371 14.04 12.12 13.75
CA GLY A 371 14.95 13.09 13.11
C GLY A 371 15.58 14.12 14.07
N LEU A 372 15.12 14.21 15.33
CA LEU A 372 15.74 15.10 16.31
C LEU A 372 17.10 14.55 16.76
N GLU A 373 18.13 15.40 16.87
CA GLU A 373 19.47 15.01 17.38
C GLU A 373 19.41 14.41 18.78
N SER A 374 18.42 14.76 19.59
CA SER A 374 18.21 14.22 20.93
C SER A 374 17.50 12.84 20.94
N SER A 375 17.02 12.38 19.81
CA SER A 375 16.35 11.09 19.71
C SER A 375 17.35 9.94 19.79
N LYS A 376 17.02 8.90 20.56
CA LYS A 376 17.80 7.64 20.56
C LYS A 376 17.84 6.93 19.21
N TYR A 377 16.92 7.30 18.30
CA TYR A 377 16.84 6.75 16.94
C TYR A 377 17.50 7.63 15.89
N HIS A 378 18.15 8.74 16.29
CA HIS A 378 18.70 9.71 15.35
C HIS A 378 19.70 9.08 14.36
N ASP A 379 20.64 8.29 14.84
CA ASP A 379 21.66 7.66 13.99
C ASP A 379 21.00 6.71 12.97
N LEU A 380 19.99 5.95 13.38
CA LEU A 380 19.22 5.09 12.52
C LEU A 380 18.41 5.90 11.48
N ALA A 381 17.81 7.01 11.91
CA ALA A 381 17.08 7.91 11.04
C ALA A 381 17.98 8.52 9.95
N VAL A 382 19.20 8.95 10.31
CA VAL A 382 20.18 9.50 9.37
C VAL A 382 20.67 8.43 8.38
N ARG A 383 20.88 7.19 8.84
CA ARG A 383 21.31 6.08 8.00
C ARG A 383 20.25 5.70 6.96
N ASP A 384 19.01 5.52 7.39
CA ASP A 384 17.97 4.82 6.63
C ASP A 384 16.96 5.75 5.95
N PHE A 385 16.85 6.99 6.40
CA PHE A 385 15.85 7.94 5.91
C PHE A 385 16.46 9.24 5.34
N PRO A 386 17.24 9.16 4.25
CA PRO A 386 17.93 10.34 3.69
C PRO A 386 16.97 11.42 3.17
N LYS A 387 15.68 11.12 3.02
CA LYS A 387 14.62 12.05 2.59
C LYS A 387 13.77 12.56 3.78
N GLY A 388 14.17 12.28 5.02
CA GLY A 388 13.42 12.58 6.25
C GLY A 388 12.56 11.43 6.77
N VAL A 389 12.20 11.47 8.04
CA VAL A 389 11.59 10.36 8.80
C VAL A 389 10.07 10.51 8.89
N GLY A 390 9.41 10.91 7.81
CA GLY A 390 7.97 11.07 7.77
C GLY A 390 7.46 12.39 8.38
N SER A 391 6.14 12.47 8.52
CA SER A 391 5.45 13.70 8.95
C SER A 391 4.55 13.49 10.17
N ILE A 392 4.78 12.40 10.88
CA ILE A 392 4.04 12.08 12.09
C ILE A 392 5.00 12.20 13.27
N PHE A 393 4.57 12.92 14.29
CA PHE A 393 5.30 13.06 15.53
C PHE A 393 4.35 13.07 16.72
N THR A 394 4.88 12.86 17.91
CA THR A 394 4.12 12.98 19.14
C THR A 394 4.75 14.03 20.04
N LEU A 395 3.91 14.66 20.85
CA LEU A 395 4.34 15.67 21.81
C LEU A 395 3.51 15.61 23.09
N GLY A 396 4.09 16.14 24.17
CA GLY A 396 3.39 16.44 25.42
C GLY A 396 3.57 17.90 25.80
N LEU A 397 2.57 18.46 26.47
CA LEU A 397 2.57 19.86 26.95
C LEU A 397 2.83 19.95 28.44
N LYS A 398 3.42 21.05 28.87
CA LYS A 398 3.46 21.42 30.29
C LYS A 398 2.02 21.68 30.77
N GLY A 399 1.56 20.88 31.73
CA GLY A 399 0.16 20.85 32.13
C GLY A 399 -0.54 19.53 31.78
N GLY A 400 0.19 18.61 31.13
CA GLY A 400 -0.24 17.23 30.90
C GLY A 400 -1.47 17.09 30.01
N GLU A 401 -2.27 16.09 30.28
CA GLU A 401 -3.45 15.72 29.50
C GLU A 401 -4.44 16.87 29.29
N GLU A 402 -4.73 17.65 30.32
CA GLU A 402 -5.68 18.77 30.24
C GLU A 402 -5.20 19.89 29.31
N ALA A 403 -3.90 20.17 29.31
CA ALA A 403 -3.31 21.12 28.38
C ALA A 403 -3.39 20.61 26.93
N GLY A 404 -3.16 19.32 26.74
CA GLY A 404 -3.29 18.65 25.44
C GLY A 404 -4.70 18.71 24.86
N LYS A 405 -5.71 18.42 25.68
CA LYS A 405 -7.14 18.55 25.28
C LYS A 405 -7.49 19.98 24.89
N LYS A 406 -7.06 20.97 25.71
CA LYS A 406 -7.29 22.39 25.40
C LYS A 406 -6.59 22.83 24.12
N LEU A 407 -5.36 22.32 23.85
CA LEU A 407 -4.71 22.58 22.57
C LEU A 407 -5.62 22.13 21.42
N ILE A 408 -6.03 20.88 21.43
CA ILE A 408 -6.85 20.28 20.38
C ILE A 408 -8.16 21.06 20.15
N GLU A 409 -8.83 21.48 21.23
CA GLU A 409 -10.10 22.22 21.18
C GLU A 409 -9.96 23.66 20.64
N ASN A 410 -8.76 24.24 20.68
CA ASN A 410 -8.50 25.62 20.21
C ASN A 410 -7.89 25.70 18.82
N LEU A 411 -7.54 24.56 18.19
CA LEU A 411 -7.03 24.53 16.81
C LEU A 411 -8.17 24.75 15.81
N GLU A 412 -7.87 25.50 14.75
CA GLU A 412 -8.81 25.85 13.69
C GLU A 412 -8.51 25.14 12.37
N LEU A 413 -7.23 24.82 12.09
CA LEU A 413 -6.78 24.13 10.86
C LEU A 413 -6.54 22.65 11.10
N PHE A 414 -5.88 22.29 12.21
CA PHE A 414 -5.65 20.88 12.53
C PHE A 414 -6.98 20.19 12.88
N THR A 415 -7.33 19.18 12.11
CA THR A 415 -8.61 18.49 12.30
C THR A 415 -8.45 17.34 13.32
N LEU A 416 -9.31 17.31 14.34
CA LEU A 416 -9.38 16.20 15.30
C LEU A 416 -10.07 15.00 14.66
N LEU A 417 -9.29 13.99 14.28
CA LEU A 417 -9.79 12.71 13.77
C LEU A 417 -8.72 11.60 13.81
N ALA A 418 -9.19 10.35 13.69
CA ALA A 418 -8.36 9.15 13.73
C ALA A 418 -7.87 8.76 12.33
N ASN A 419 -6.98 9.55 11.73
CA ASN A 419 -6.29 9.21 10.47
C ASN A 419 -4.84 9.74 10.49
N VAL A 420 -4.07 9.42 9.43
CA VAL A 420 -2.72 9.94 9.17
C VAL A 420 -2.48 9.99 7.68
N GLY A 421 -1.48 10.78 7.24
CA GLY A 421 -1.06 10.82 5.84
C GLY A 421 -2.08 11.45 4.88
N ASP A 422 -3.02 12.22 5.41
CA ASP A 422 -3.97 13.03 4.64
C ASP A 422 -3.30 14.34 4.19
N ALA A 423 -3.73 14.91 3.08
CA ALA A 423 -3.34 16.24 2.64
C ALA A 423 -3.61 17.32 3.70
N LYS A 424 -4.58 17.10 4.59
CA LYS A 424 -4.89 17.96 5.74
C LYS A 424 -4.08 17.57 6.97
N SER A 425 -3.71 18.57 7.77
CA SER A 425 -3.10 18.35 9.07
C SER A 425 -4.10 17.82 10.08
N LEU A 426 -3.72 16.76 10.79
CA LEU A 426 -4.58 16.02 11.71
C LEU A 426 -3.93 15.95 13.09
N ILE A 427 -4.77 15.93 14.12
CA ILE A 427 -4.34 15.81 15.51
C ILE A 427 -5.26 14.84 16.27
N ILE A 428 -4.71 14.12 17.24
CA ILE A 428 -5.50 13.23 18.09
C ILE A 428 -4.82 13.01 19.43
N HIS A 429 -5.62 12.69 20.45
CA HIS A 429 -5.17 12.25 21.77
C HIS A 429 -5.37 10.72 21.90
N PRO A 430 -4.36 9.89 21.64
CA PRO A 430 -4.52 8.43 21.51
C PRO A 430 -5.11 7.76 22.77
N ALA A 431 -4.68 8.13 23.97
CA ALA A 431 -5.13 7.50 25.21
C ALA A 431 -6.65 7.57 25.41
N SER A 432 -7.30 8.69 25.01
CA SER A 432 -8.76 8.86 25.15
C SER A 432 -9.57 8.47 23.91
N THR A 433 -8.92 8.04 22.83
CA THR A 433 -9.59 7.79 21.53
C THR A 433 -9.21 6.46 20.92
N THR A 434 -8.14 6.39 20.14
CA THR A 434 -7.75 5.21 19.37
C THR A 434 -7.29 4.03 20.21
N HIS A 435 -6.92 4.25 21.47
CA HIS A 435 -6.43 3.25 22.41
C HIS A 435 -7.22 3.25 23.74
N ALA A 436 -8.41 3.87 23.75
CA ALA A 436 -9.23 3.99 24.94
C ALA A 436 -9.73 2.65 25.52
N GLN A 437 -9.61 1.56 24.75
CA GLN A 437 -9.95 0.21 25.20
C GLN A 437 -8.79 -0.54 25.88
N LEU A 438 -7.56 0.00 25.83
CA LEU A 438 -6.40 -0.61 26.48
C LEU A 438 -6.38 -0.29 27.97
N SER A 439 -5.87 -1.23 28.79
CA SER A 439 -5.56 -1.00 30.18
C SER A 439 -4.39 -0.02 30.35
N GLU A 440 -4.17 0.49 31.55
CA GLU A 440 -3.03 1.38 31.85
C GLU A 440 -1.68 0.68 31.59
N GLU A 441 -1.58 -0.62 31.86
CA GLU A 441 -0.40 -1.43 31.57
C GLU A 441 -0.17 -1.55 30.06
N GLU A 442 -1.20 -1.89 29.28
CA GLU A 442 -1.11 -2.00 27.82
C GLU A 442 -0.80 -0.65 27.14
N LEU A 443 -1.37 0.46 27.63
CA LEU A 443 -1.02 1.80 27.18
C LEU A 443 0.47 2.10 27.38
N LYS A 444 0.99 1.76 28.57
CA LYS A 444 2.41 1.96 28.90
C LYS A 444 3.33 1.09 28.03
N GLU A 445 2.98 -0.18 27.82
CA GLU A 445 3.72 -1.10 26.94
C GLU A 445 3.70 -0.63 25.48
N SER A 446 2.63 0.03 25.05
CA SER A 446 2.51 0.67 23.72
C SER A 446 3.15 2.06 23.64
N GLY A 447 3.85 2.53 24.69
CA GLY A 447 4.51 3.83 24.73
C GLY A 447 3.57 5.03 24.84
N ILE A 448 2.29 4.82 25.20
CA ILE A 448 1.27 5.87 25.29
C ILE A 448 1.17 6.41 26.69
N THR A 449 1.57 7.67 26.86
CA THR A 449 1.37 8.41 28.11
C THR A 449 0.05 9.19 28.09
N PRO A 450 -0.56 9.51 29.27
CA PRO A 450 -1.81 10.27 29.32
C PRO A 450 -1.74 11.67 28.66
N ASP A 451 -0.55 12.24 28.54
CA ASP A 451 -0.31 13.57 27.94
C ASP A 451 0.09 13.51 26.46
N LEU A 452 0.15 12.32 25.88
CA LEU A 452 0.61 12.13 24.50
C LEU A 452 -0.43 12.64 23.49
N ILE A 453 0.01 13.54 22.65
CA ILE A 453 -0.72 14.01 21.46
C ILE A 453 0.02 13.52 20.22
N ARG A 454 -0.70 12.96 19.26
CA ARG A 454 -0.15 12.58 17.96
C ARG A 454 -0.60 13.59 16.90
N VAL A 455 0.37 14.10 16.13
CA VAL A 455 0.17 15.02 15.02
C VAL A 455 0.57 14.32 13.72
N SER A 456 -0.26 14.44 12.68
CA SER A 456 0.05 14.06 11.30
C SER A 456 -0.01 15.33 10.46
N VAL A 457 1.14 15.83 10.07
CA VAL A 457 1.24 17.12 9.37
C VAL A 457 0.85 16.96 7.90
N GLY A 458 0.00 17.85 7.40
CA GLY A 458 -0.48 17.90 6.03
C GLY A 458 0.43 18.73 5.10
N ILE A 459 -0.12 19.08 3.94
CA ILE A 459 0.62 19.79 2.87
C ILE A 459 0.22 21.27 2.74
N GLU A 460 -0.53 21.80 3.70
CA GLU A 460 -0.92 23.22 3.77
C GLU A 460 0.29 24.16 3.82
N ASN A 461 0.07 25.44 3.74
CA ASN A 461 1.14 26.42 4.00
C ASN A 461 1.61 26.28 5.45
N VAL A 462 2.91 26.09 5.66
CA VAL A 462 3.48 25.84 6.99
C VAL A 462 3.35 27.04 7.94
N ASP A 463 3.39 28.27 7.43
CA ASP A 463 3.26 29.46 8.26
C ASP A 463 1.84 29.58 8.85
N ASP A 464 0.81 29.16 8.08
CA ASP A 464 -0.57 29.08 8.57
C ASP A 464 -0.72 28.01 9.65
N LEU A 465 -0.08 26.85 9.48
CA LEU A 465 -0.09 25.77 10.46
C LEU A 465 0.60 26.19 11.77
N ILE A 466 1.74 26.87 11.68
CA ILE A 466 2.45 27.40 12.85
C ILE A 466 1.61 28.49 13.54
N ALA A 467 0.96 29.39 12.78
CA ALA A 467 0.09 30.41 13.35
C ALA A 467 -1.11 29.81 14.08
N ASP A 468 -1.70 28.69 13.56
CA ASP A 468 -2.78 27.98 14.23
C ASP A 468 -2.32 27.32 15.53
N LEU A 469 -1.14 26.71 15.54
CA LEU A 469 -0.54 26.18 16.76
C LEU A 469 -0.23 27.27 17.79
N ASP A 470 0.32 28.41 17.36
CA ASP A 470 0.69 29.52 18.22
C ASP A 470 -0.55 30.10 18.91
N GLN A 471 -1.61 30.42 18.15
CA GLN A 471 -2.86 30.97 18.69
C GLN A 471 -3.54 29.98 19.67
N ALA A 472 -3.52 28.68 19.38
CA ALA A 472 -4.08 27.66 20.27
C ALA A 472 -3.24 27.48 21.54
N LEU A 473 -1.91 27.46 21.42
CA LEU A 473 -1.00 27.44 22.56
C LEU A 473 -1.13 28.69 23.42
N ALA A 474 -1.40 29.84 22.86
CA ALA A 474 -1.60 31.09 23.64
C ALA A 474 -2.80 31.02 24.60
N ARG A 475 -3.80 30.21 24.28
CA ARG A 475 -5.05 30.04 25.06
C ARG A 475 -5.01 29.00 26.17
N ILE A 476 -3.91 28.26 26.34
CA ILE A 476 -3.72 27.22 27.34
C ILE A 476 -3.12 27.78 28.64
#